data_d63d4149b8e8fc4051160652a07188b5
#
_entry.id   d63d4149b8e8fc4051160652a07188b5
#
_cell.length_a   1.000
_cell.length_b   1.000
_cell.length_c   1.000
_cell.angle_alpha   90.00
_cell.angle_beta   90.00
_cell.angle_gamma   90.00
#
_symmetry.space_group_name_H-M   'P 1'
#
loop_
_entity.id
_entity.type
_entity.pdbx_description
1 polymer ?
#
loop_
_entity_poly.entity_id
_entity_poly.type
_entity_poly.pdbx_seq_one_letter_code
_entity_poly.pdbx_strand_id
1 'polypeptide(L)'
;MKYITCCIVLLLNVNFNLFSQNRECDSTCTNDAIYIKTNEYEGVILGPKCLKRLLIKDGDTIDAPRWTPTMQDIENAEKLIRKYVTKKSKHHLVNQSDGCPIIYQNFDKYVRQYYGIFNKKGQKILEVNFLWRDSKFIEEWKIKGITILDGCSYFWHISVNMKKKNVLIIV
;
A
#
# COMPACT_ATOMS: atom_id res chain seq x y z
N MET A 1 63.74 14.48 -32.57
CA MET A 1 62.79 15.04 -31.61
C MET A 1 61.47 14.31 -31.81
N LYS A 2 61.11 13.42 -30.87
CA LYS A 2 59.88 12.66 -30.88
C LYS A 2 58.97 13.22 -29.78
N TYR A 3 57.85 13.78 -30.13
CA TYR A 3 56.84 14.24 -29.18
C TYR A 3 55.91 13.06 -28.83
N ILE A 4 55.92 12.66 -27.57
CA ILE A 4 55.04 11.67 -27.00
C ILE A 4 53.81 12.43 -26.49
N THR A 5 52.66 12.26 -27.19
CA THR A 5 51.40 12.82 -26.77
C THR A 5 50.77 11.87 -25.72
N CYS A 6 50.73 12.33 -24.48
CA CYS A 6 50.11 11.60 -23.38
C CYS A 6 48.61 11.86 -23.39
N CYS A 7 47.78 10.87 -23.82
CA CYS A 7 46.34 10.92 -23.67
C CYS A 7 45.94 10.60 -22.23
N ILE A 8 45.54 11.61 -21.50
CA ILE A 8 44.92 11.44 -20.18
C ILE A 8 43.47 11.04 -20.39
N VAL A 9 43.17 9.76 -20.12
CA VAL A 9 41.82 9.26 -20.06
C VAL A 9 41.22 9.62 -18.70
N LEU A 10 40.36 10.62 -18.64
CA LEU A 10 39.57 10.97 -17.47
C LEU A 10 38.46 9.95 -17.31
N LEU A 11 38.64 8.99 -16.41
CA LEU A 11 37.60 8.08 -15.94
C LEU A 11 36.68 8.87 -14.99
N LEU A 12 35.57 9.33 -15.52
CA LEU A 12 34.45 9.84 -14.70
C LEU A 12 33.81 8.68 -13.93
N ASN A 13 34.21 8.52 -12.68
CA ASN A 13 33.48 7.66 -11.74
C ASN A 13 32.14 8.31 -11.41
N VAL A 14 31.11 7.93 -12.13
CA VAL A 14 29.73 8.24 -11.77
C VAL A 14 29.33 7.31 -10.63
N ASN A 15 29.50 7.77 -9.40
CA ASN A 15 28.93 7.10 -8.24
C ASN A 15 27.40 7.22 -8.32
N PHE A 16 26.74 6.19 -8.82
CA PHE A 16 25.30 5.99 -8.62
C PHE A 16 25.11 5.66 -7.13
N ASN A 17 24.91 6.68 -6.32
CA ASN A 17 24.29 6.53 -5.02
C ASN A 17 22.84 6.08 -5.25
N LEU A 18 22.61 4.78 -5.26
CA LEU A 18 21.30 4.19 -5.02
C LEU A 18 20.85 4.66 -3.63
N PHE A 19 20.07 5.71 -3.59
CA PHE A 19 19.34 6.15 -2.40
C PHE A 19 18.30 5.07 -2.09
N SER A 20 18.74 3.98 -1.45
CA SER A 20 17.86 3.13 -0.68
C SER A 20 17.34 3.99 0.47
N GLN A 21 16.18 4.59 0.30
CA GLN A 21 15.47 5.21 1.41
C GLN A 21 14.98 4.07 2.32
N ASN A 22 15.85 3.58 3.18
CA ASN A 22 15.46 2.86 4.38
C ASN A 22 14.63 3.85 5.22
N ARG A 23 13.32 3.81 5.04
CA ARG A 23 12.40 4.49 5.95
C ARG A 23 12.37 3.65 7.21
N GLU A 24 13.15 4.07 8.22
CA GLU A 24 13.05 3.54 9.56
C GLU A 24 11.59 3.63 10.03
N CYS A 25 10.96 2.47 10.23
CA CYS A 25 9.74 2.38 10.99
C CYS A 25 10.09 2.73 12.43
N ASP A 26 9.50 3.78 12.95
CA ASP A 26 9.66 4.17 14.34
C ASP A 26 9.25 2.98 15.23
N SER A 27 10.09 2.65 16.23
CA SER A 27 9.87 1.59 17.19
C SER A 27 8.53 1.67 17.94
N THR A 28 7.81 2.79 17.80
CA THR A 28 6.47 3.02 18.36
C THR A 28 5.34 2.32 17.60
N CYS A 29 5.59 1.80 16.38
CA CYS A 29 4.55 1.14 15.57
C CYS A 29 4.08 -0.20 16.14
N THR A 30 4.93 -0.94 16.79
CA THR A 30 4.59 -2.29 17.31
C THR A 30 3.47 -2.28 18.33
N ASN A 31 3.29 -1.20 19.08
CA ASN A 31 2.26 -1.07 20.11
C ASN A 31 0.90 -0.57 19.55
N ASP A 32 0.86 -0.12 18.29
CA ASP A 32 -0.33 0.48 17.66
C ASP A 32 -0.89 -0.40 16.53
N ALA A 33 -0.34 -1.60 16.33
CA ALA A 33 -0.78 -2.55 15.31
C ALA A 33 -1.67 -3.63 15.94
N ILE A 34 -2.89 -3.80 15.42
CA ILE A 34 -3.84 -4.81 15.89
C ILE A 34 -4.00 -5.87 14.79
N TYR A 35 -3.44 -7.05 15.02
CA TYR A 35 -3.60 -8.18 14.11
C TYR A 35 -5.00 -8.78 14.21
N ILE A 36 -5.60 -9.08 13.06
CA ILE A 36 -6.91 -9.70 12.93
C ILE A 36 -6.86 -10.89 11.99
N LYS A 37 -7.58 -11.93 12.35
CA LYS A 37 -7.75 -13.11 11.52
C LYS A 37 -9.17 -13.65 11.65
N THR A 38 -9.84 -13.80 10.53
CA THR A 38 -11.17 -14.39 10.42
C THR A 38 -11.12 -15.59 9.47
N ASN A 39 -12.25 -16.23 9.22
CA ASN A 39 -12.35 -17.28 8.20
C ASN A 39 -12.26 -16.74 6.77
N GLU A 40 -12.50 -15.44 6.57
CA GLU A 40 -12.58 -14.83 5.24
C GLU A 40 -11.36 -13.98 4.89
N TYR A 41 -10.68 -13.42 5.89
CA TYR A 41 -9.52 -12.55 5.66
C TYR A 41 -8.57 -12.51 6.85
N GLU A 42 -7.35 -12.14 6.57
CA GLU A 42 -6.28 -11.90 7.52
C GLU A 42 -5.71 -10.50 7.29
N GLY A 43 -5.49 -9.74 8.36
CA GLY A 43 -5.03 -8.38 8.22
C GLY A 43 -4.47 -7.79 9.51
N VAL A 44 -4.04 -6.54 9.42
CA VAL A 44 -3.59 -5.73 10.55
C VAL A 44 -4.20 -4.33 10.47
N ILE A 45 -4.69 -3.83 11.57
CA ILE A 45 -5.07 -2.44 11.73
C ILE A 45 -3.81 -1.68 12.14
N LEU A 46 -3.37 -0.75 11.32
CA LEU A 46 -2.24 0.11 11.62
C LEU A 46 -2.75 1.42 12.23
N GLY A 47 -2.37 1.65 13.47
CA GLY A 47 -2.75 2.86 14.20
C GLY A 47 -2.11 4.13 13.62
N PRO A 48 -2.54 5.31 14.12
CA PRO A 48 -2.09 6.60 13.60
C PRO A 48 -0.57 6.81 13.63
N LYS A 49 0.12 6.17 14.57
CA LYS A 49 1.57 6.28 14.73
C LYS A 49 2.36 5.43 13.73
N CYS A 50 1.74 4.39 13.15
CA CYS A 50 2.41 3.44 12.26
C CYS A 50 2.75 3.99 10.88
N LEU A 51 2.17 5.10 10.48
CA LEU A 51 2.29 5.64 9.15
C LEU A 51 2.67 7.12 9.23
N LYS A 52 3.95 7.43 9.11
CA LYS A 52 4.40 8.83 9.10
C LYS A 52 3.96 9.56 7.83
N ARG A 53 3.78 8.86 6.70
CA ARG A 53 3.39 9.43 5.41
C ARG A 53 2.64 8.40 4.59
N LEU A 54 1.52 8.78 4.03
CA LEU A 54 0.82 8.05 2.97
C LEU A 54 1.15 8.69 1.63
N LEU A 55 1.63 7.89 0.69
CA LEU A 55 1.65 8.31 -0.70
C LEU A 55 0.20 8.27 -1.18
N ILE A 56 -0.36 9.44 -1.44
CA ILE A 56 -1.65 9.55 -2.11
C ILE A 56 -1.38 10.11 -3.50
N LYS A 57 -2.21 9.69 -4.44
CA LYS A 57 -2.25 10.04 -5.85
C LYS A 57 -1.49 11.34 -6.18
N ASP A 58 -0.62 11.29 -7.17
CA ASP A 58 0.21 12.39 -7.70
C ASP A 58 1.51 12.70 -6.92
N GLY A 59 1.99 11.77 -6.08
CA GLY A 59 3.27 11.94 -5.38
C GLY A 59 3.23 12.84 -4.14
N ASP A 60 2.09 13.43 -3.83
CA ASP A 60 1.91 14.25 -2.64
C ASP A 60 1.73 13.37 -1.40
N THR A 61 2.55 13.63 -0.39
CA THR A 61 2.37 13.06 0.95
C THR A 61 1.30 13.87 1.67
N ILE A 62 0.14 13.28 1.92
CA ILE A 62 -0.90 13.95 2.71
C ILE A 62 -0.65 13.67 4.19
N ASP A 63 -0.40 14.72 4.93
CA ASP A 63 -0.42 14.73 6.39
C ASP A 63 -1.87 14.87 6.87
N ALA A 64 -2.70 13.88 6.48
CA ALA A 64 -4.10 13.87 6.85
C ALA A 64 -4.28 13.42 8.30
N PRO A 65 -5.17 14.05 9.07
CA PRO A 65 -5.55 13.56 10.39
C PRO A 65 -6.02 12.11 10.30
N ARG A 66 -5.64 11.29 11.28
CA ARG A 66 -5.86 9.85 11.29
C ARG A 66 -6.82 9.41 12.37
N TRP A 67 -7.44 8.25 12.16
CA TRP A 67 -8.29 7.58 13.14
C TRP A 67 -8.02 6.08 13.10
N THR A 68 -8.24 5.39 14.21
CA THR A 68 -8.09 3.93 14.30
C THR A 68 -9.40 3.27 13.94
N PRO A 69 -9.46 2.44 12.88
CA PRO A 69 -10.66 1.69 12.53
C PRO A 69 -11.03 0.67 13.61
N THR A 70 -12.32 0.53 13.86
CA THR A 70 -12.86 -0.54 14.69
C THR A 70 -13.05 -1.83 13.88
N MET A 71 -13.23 -2.97 14.54
CA MET A 71 -13.58 -4.23 13.86
C MET A 71 -14.84 -4.10 13.02
N GLN A 72 -15.86 -3.37 13.51
CA GLN A 72 -17.10 -3.14 12.77
C GLN A 72 -16.87 -2.31 11.50
N ASP A 73 -15.94 -1.34 11.54
CA ASP A 73 -15.53 -0.57 10.34
C ASP A 73 -14.89 -1.50 9.30
N ILE A 74 -14.00 -2.39 9.74
CA ILE A 74 -13.33 -3.37 8.88
C ILE A 74 -14.34 -4.32 8.23
N GLU A 75 -15.23 -4.93 9.00
CA GLU A 75 -16.28 -5.83 8.49
C GLU A 75 -17.17 -5.16 7.44
N ASN A 76 -17.59 -3.93 7.72
CA ASN A 76 -18.40 -3.16 6.79
C ASN A 76 -17.63 -2.86 5.49
N ALA A 77 -16.36 -2.51 5.60
CA ALA A 77 -15.51 -2.22 4.45
C ALA A 77 -15.24 -3.48 3.62
N GLU A 78 -14.89 -4.62 4.24
CA GLU A 78 -14.65 -5.89 3.54
C GLU A 78 -15.88 -6.32 2.72
N LYS A 79 -17.09 -6.19 3.27
CA LYS A 79 -18.34 -6.45 2.54
C LYS A 79 -18.50 -5.55 1.31
N LEU A 80 -18.20 -4.25 1.46
CA LEU A 80 -18.28 -3.29 0.36
C LEU A 80 -17.22 -3.57 -0.71
N ILE A 81 -15.98 -3.84 -0.30
CA ILE A 81 -14.86 -4.12 -1.19
C ILE A 81 -15.13 -5.41 -1.98
N ARG A 82 -15.50 -6.51 -1.31
CA ARG A 82 -15.83 -7.78 -1.95
C ARG A 82 -16.94 -7.59 -2.99
N LYS A 83 -18.04 -6.92 -2.61
CA LYS A 83 -19.13 -6.60 -3.54
C LYS A 83 -18.66 -5.78 -4.74
N TYR A 84 -17.72 -4.87 -4.54
CA TYR A 84 -17.19 -4.01 -5.60
C TYR A 84 -16.31 -4.80 -6.56
N VAL A 85 -15.30 -5.53 -6.06
CA VAL A 85 -14.33 -6.25 -6.90
C VAL A 85 -14.94 -7.44 -7.64
N THR A 86 -15.99 -8.07 -7.10
CA THR A 86 -16.70 -9.18 -7.75
C THR A 86 -17.72 -8.74 -8.79
N LYS A 87 -18.04 -7.44 -8.85
CA LYS A 87 -18.99 -6.92 -9.83
C LYS A 87 -18.39 -6.97 -11.24
N LYS A 88 -18.96 -7.74 -12.15
CA LYS A 88 -18.46 -7.96 -13.53
C LYS A 88 -18.12 -6.65 -14.26
N SER A 89 -18.93 -5.60 -14.11
CA SER A 89 -18.69 -4.29 -14.73
C SER A 89 -17.48 -3.53 -14.16
N LYS A 90 -16.84 -4.06 -13.11
CA LYS A 90 -15.66 -3.45 -12.45
C LYS A 90 -14.38 -4.27 -12.63
N HIS A 91 -14.43 -5.43 -13.28
CA HIS A 91 -13.27 -6.29 -13.44
C HIS A 91 -12.11 -5.58 -14.15
N HIS A 92 -12.38 -4.74 -15.13
CA HIS A 92 -11.36 -3.97 -15.85
C HIS A 92 -10.65 -2.91 -14.98
N LEU A 93 -11.23 -2.53 -13.84
CA LEU A 93 -10.64 -1.55 -12.91
C LEU A 93 -9.75 -2.20 -11.84
N VAL A 94 -9.84 -3.52 -11.68
CA VAL A 94 -9.15 -4.26 -10.62
C VAL A 94 -8.12 -5.24 -11.16
N ASN A 95 -7.81 -5.16 -12.45
CA ASN A 95 -6.74 -5.94 -13.07
C ASN A 95 -5.87 -5.01 -13.91
N GLN A 96 -4.60 -4.91 -13.60
CA GLN A 96 -3.74 -3.86 -14.16
C GLN A 96 -3.07 -4.26 -15.48
N SER A 97 -2.77 -5.55 -15.71
CA SER A 97 -2.15 -6.02 -16.94
C SER A 97 -2.25 -7.53 -17.12
N ASP A 98 -1.97 -8.00 -18.36
CA ASP A 98 -1.83 -9.42 -18.63
C ASP A 98 -0.67 -10.03 -17.85
N GLY A 99 -0.84 -11.24 -17.35
CA GLY A 99 0.16 -11.94 -16.55
C GLY A 99 0.11 -11.63 -15.04
N CYS A 100 -0.71 -10.68 -14.61
CA CYS A 100 -0.93 -10.37 -13.20
C CYS A 100 -2.10 -11.16 -12.60
N PRO A 101 -2.14 -11.42 -11.29
CA PRO A 101 -3.27 -12.09 -10.67
C PRO A 101 -4.59 -11.36 -10.91
N ILE A 102 -5.62 -12.10 -11.27
CA ILE A 102 -6.98 -11.53 -11.37
C ILE A 102 -7.52 -11.37 -9.96
N ILE A 103 -7.69 -10.15 -9.50
CA ILE A 103 -8.00 -9.82 -8.10
C ILE A 103 -9.24 -10.55 -7.58
N TYR A 104 -10.35 -10.51 -8.30
CA TYR A 104 -11.61 -11.11 -7.84
C TYR A 104 -11.56 -12.64 -7.77
N GLN A 105 -10.64 -13.31 -8.50
CA GLN A 105 -10.43 -14.75 -8.44
C GLN A 105 -9.45 -15.18 -7.34
N ASN A 106 -8.67 -14.23 -6.82
CA ASN A 106 -7.60 -14.49 -5.86
C ASN A 106 -7.75 -13.68 -4.57
N PHE A 107 -8.96 -13.19 -4.28
CA PHE A 107 -9.21 -12.22 -3.21
C PHE A 107 -8.82 -12.73 -1.82
N ASP A 108 -8.87 -14.02 -1.58
CA ASP A 108 -8.44 -14.71 -0.36
C ASP A 108 -6.92 -14.90 -0.21
N LYS A 109 -6.18 -14.72 -1.30
CA LYS A 109 -4.72 -14.84 -1.31
C LYS A 109 -3.98 -13.60 -0.84
N TYR A 110 -4.70 -12.53 -0.52
CA TYR A 110 -4.09 -11.31 0.00
C TYR A 110 -4.19 -11.26 1.52
N VAL A 111 -3.17 -10.72 2.18
CA VAL A 111 -3.27 -10.14 3.51
C VAL A 111 -3.56 -8.66 3.40
N ARG A 112 -4.12 -8.05 4.46
CA ARG A 112 -4.59 -6.67 4.43
C ARG A 112 -3.90 -5.81 5.47
N GLN A 113 -3.67 -4.55 5.12
CA GLN A 113 -3.34 -3.51 6.07
C GLN A 113 -4.44 -2.45 6.03
N TYR A 114 -5.05 -2.17 7.17
CA TYR A 114 -6.13 -1.20 7.32
C TYR A 114 -5.65 0.02 8.07
N TYR A 115 -5.96 1.19 7.56
CA TYR A 115 -5.67 2.44 8.26
C TYR A 115 -6.70 3.52 7.92
N GLY A 116 -7.02 4.33 8.93
CA GLY A 116 -8.05 5.36 8.80
C GLY A 116 -7.45 6.75 8.60
N ILE A 117 -7.98 7.50 7.64
CA ILE A 117 -7.67 8.92 7.45
C ILE A 117 -8.95 9.74 7.40
N PHE A 118 -8.82 11.04 7.68
CA PHE A 118 -9.89 12.01 7.39
C PHE A 118 -9.58 12.72 6.08
N ASN A 119 -10.55 12.79 5.18
CA ASN A 119 -10.40 13.59 3.97
C ASN A 119 -10.54 15.09 4.27
N LYS A 120 -10.29 15.96 3.25
CA LYS A 120 -10.42 17.43 3.37
C LYS A 120 -11.82 17.90 3.84
N LYS A 121 -12.84 17.04 3.76
CA LYS A 121 -14.22 17.32 4.22
C LYS A 121 -14.51 16.74 5.61
N GLY A 122 -13.49 16.26 6.33
CA GLY A 122 -13.63 15.64 7.65
C GLY A 122 -14.35 14.29 7.64
N GLN A 123 -14.46 13.61 6.50
CA GLN A 123 -15.11 12.30 6.39
C GLN A 123 -14.08 11.20 6.66
N LYS A 124 -14.49 10.16 7.40
CA LYS A 124 -13.71 8.95 7.62
C LYS A 124 -13.54 8.16 6.32
N ILE A 125 -12.30 8.01 5.91
CA ILE A 125 -11.87 7.15 4.80
C ILE A 125 -11.07 6.00 5.39
N LEU A 126 -11.44 4.78 5.06
CA LEU A 126 -10.65 3.60 5.35
C LEU A 126 -9.82 3.27 4.11
N GLU A 127 -8.53 3.27 4.29
CA GLU A 127 -7.58 2.79 3.29
C GLU A 127 -7.25 1.33 3.58
N VAL A 128 -7.27 0.50 2.56
CA VAL A 128 -6.96 -0.92 2.66
C VAL A 128 -5.92 -1.28 1.62
N ASN A 129 -4.76 -1.70 2.11
CA ASN A 129 -3.67 -2.24 1.33
C ASN A 129 -3.83 -3.75 1.20
N PHE A 130 -3.86 -4.26 0.00
CA PHE A 130 -3.88 -5.70 -0.31
C PHE A 130 -2.50 -6.13 -0.75
N LEU A 131 -1.91 -7.07 -0.02
CA LEU A 131 -0.56 -7.56 -0.21
C LEU A 131 -0.62 -9.06 -0.51
N TRP A 132 -0.01 -9.50 -1.60
CA TRP A 132 0.04 -10.92 -1.94
C TRP A 132 0.76 -11.72 -0.86
N ARG A 133 0.06 -12.69 -0.26
CA ARG A 133 0.49 -13.41 0.95
C ARG A 133 1.88 -14.05 0.82
N ASP A 134 2.17 -14.63 -0.32
CA ASP A 134 3.40 -15.41 -0.55
C ASP A 134 4.56 -14.54 -1.06
N SER A 135 4.42 -13.22 -1.01
CA SER A 135 5.47 -12.31 -1.42
C SER A 135 6.54 -12.15 -0.34
N LYS A 136 7.80 -12.30 -0.72
CA LYS A 136 8.94 -12.02 0.13
C LYS A 136 9.11 -10.53 0.51
N PHE A 137 8.39 -9.64 -0.15
CA PHE A 137 8.49 -8.20 0.09
C PHE A 137 7.63 -7.72 1.27
N ILE A 138 6.89 -8.62 1.93
CA ILE A 138 5.95 -8.26 2.99
C ILE A 138 6.26 -8.88 4.35
N GLU A 139 7.50 -9.30 4.62
CA GLU A 139 7.87 -9.99 5.87
C GLU A 139 7.41 -9.24 7.13
N GLU A 140 7.50 -7.92 7.12
CA GLU A 140 7.13 -7.06 8.26
C GLU A 140 5.70 -6.48 8.17
N TRP A 141 4.84 -7.01 7.32
CA TRP A 141 3.53 -6.42 7.05
C TRP A 141 2.62 -6.26 8.28
N LYS A 142 2.85 -7.05 9.34
CA LYS A 142 2.06 -6.96 10.59
C LYS A 142 2.40 -5.76 11.46
N ILE A 143 3.57 -5.18 11.26
CA ILE A 143 4.10 -4.12 12.13
C ILE A 143 4.53 -2.88 11.38
N LYS A 144 4.55 -2.92 10.06
CA LYS A 144 5.04 -1.84 9.19
C LYS A 144 4.12 -1.65 8.00
N GLY A 145 3.79 -0.40 7.69
CA GLY A 145 3.07 -0.06 6.47
C GLY A 145 3.91 -0.41 5.23
N ILE A 146 3.36 -1.23 4.35
CA ILE A 146 4.02 -1.66 3.12
C ILE A 146 3.50 -0.81 1.96
N THR A 147 4.41 -0.27 1.16
CA THR A 147 4.09 0.41 -0.10
C THR A 147 5.00 -0.17 -1.17
N ILE A 148 4.43 -0.75 -2.20
CA ILE A 148 5.16 -1.28 -3.35
C ILE A 148 4.65 -0.55 -4.59
N LEU A 149 5.57 0.09 -5.30
CA LEU A 149 5.29 0.70 -6.59
C LEU A 149 5.49 -0.35 -7.67
N ASP A 150 4.67 -0.29 -8.71
CA ASP A 150 4.74 -1.19 -9.87
C ASP A 150 4.60 -2.69 -9.55
N GLY A 151 3.94 -2.99 -8.43
CA GLY A 151 3.70 -4.37 -7.98
C GLY A 151 2.59 -5.09 -8.73
N CYS A 152 2.01 -4.49 -9.77
CA CYS A 152 0.87 -5.04 -10.47
C CYS A 152 -0.30 -5.36 -9.51
N SER A 153 -1.19 -6.28 -9.84
CA SER A 153 -2.25 -6.71 -8.93
C SER A 153 -1.81 -7.66 -7.81
N TYR A 154 -0.50 -7.90 -7.65
CA TYR A 154 0.04 -8.51 -6.42
C TYR A 154 -0.03 -7.56 -5.22
N PHE A 155 -0.02 -6.25 -5.49
CA PHE A 155 -0.08 -5.18 -4.50
C PHE A 155 -1.02 -4.10 -5.02
N TRP A 156 -2.11 -3.89 -4.33
CA TRP A 156 -3.09 -2.89 -4.71
C TRP A 156 -3.75 -2.31 -3.46
N HIS A 157 -4.31 -1.14 -3.60
CA HIS A 157 -5.02 -0.52 -2.50
C HIS A 157 -6.39 0.01 -2.92
N ILE A 158 -7.25 0.20 -1.94
CA ILE A 158 -8.62 0.66 -2.14
C ILE A 158 -9.03 1.60 -1.01
N SER A 159 -9.68 2.68 -1.38
CA SER A 159 -10.22 3.66 -0.44
C SER A 159 -11.73 3.51 -0.31
N VAL A 160 -12.21 3.41 0.93
CA VAL A 160 -13.64 3.30 1.26
C VAL A 160 -14.10 4.49 2.07
N ASN A 161 -15.13 5.22 1.60
CA ASN A 161 -15.78 6.24 2.40
C ASN A 161 -16.76 5.60 3.36
N MET A 162 -16.45 5.63 4.65
CA MET A 162 -17.23 4.96 5.69
C MET A 162 -18.61 5.61 5.90
N LYS A 163 -18.73 6.93 5.72
CA LYS A 163 -20.01 7.64 5.81
C LYS A 163 -20.92 7.35 4.63
N LYS A 164 -20.37 7.41 3.41
CA LYS A 164 -21.14 7.19 2.18
C LYS A 164 -21.34 5.71 1.85
N LYS A 165 -20.61 4.81 2.52
CA LYS A 165 -20.61 3.37 2.29
C LYS A 165 -20.32 3.01 0.82
N ASN A 166 -19.32 3.64 0.24
CA ASN A 166 -18.92 3.40 -1.14
C ASN A 166 -17.40 3.36 -1.31
N VAL A 167 -16.96 2.61 -2.32
CA VAL A 167 -15.56 2.59 -2.79
C VAL A 167 -15.29 3.87 -3.56
N LEU A 168 -14.13 4.48 -3.32
CA LEU A 168 -13.70 5.73 -3.96
C LEU A 168 -12.68 5.49 -5.07
N ILE A 169 -11.61 4.78 -4.77
CA ILE A 169 -10.45 4.57 -5.64
C ILE A 169 -9.90 3.16 -5.47
N ILE A 170 -9.41 2.58 -6.57
CA ILE A 170 -8.55 1.39 -6.60
C ILE A 170 -7.29 1.76 -7.39
N VAL A 171 -6.12 1.43 -6.86
CA VAL A 171 -4.82 1.61 -7.52
C VAL A 171 -3.95 0.38 -7.33
#